data_668b1d3fbc8acd5ed153d3c2b8ee71aa
#
_entry.id   668b1d3fbc8acd5ed153d3c2b8ee71aa
#
_cell.length_a   1.000
_cell.length_b   1.000
_cell.length_c   1.000
_cell.angle_alpha   90.00
_cell.angle_beta   90.00
_cell.angle_gamma   90.00
#
_symmetry.space_group_name_H-M   'P 1'
#
loop_
_entity.id
_entity.type
_entity.pdbx_description
1 polymer ?
#
loop_
_entity_poly.entity_id
_entity_poly.type
_entity_poly.pdbx_seq_one_letter_code
_entity_poly.pdbx_strand_id
1 'polypeptide(L)'
;LEPLLNSMGWYENKDFIRQLPIHAGRGHRIFPDYALHYDNKPDEEKAKVLIEAKLYMKNNQEIEEAFLQARSYACLLESTVIILCDKRCLIVYEKKDSFDRDRYKKYYWGELENTDIFNELKNKLNI
;
A
#
# COMPACT_ATOMS: atom_id res chain seq x y z
N LEU A 1 -3.24 2.12 -10.98
CA LEU A 1 -2.49 2.56 -9.79
C LEU A 1 -1.21 3.34 -10.15
N GLU A 2 -0.39 2.81 -11.06
CA GLU A 2 0.85 3.50 -11.43
C GLU A 2 0.61 4.88 -12.04
N PRO A 3 -0.39 5.07 -12.93
CA PRO A 3 -0.72 6.43 -13.39
C PRO A 3 -1.09 7.38 -12.27
N LEU A 4 -1.77 6.89 -11.23
CA LEU A 4 -2.09 7.71 -10.07
C LEU A 4 -0.81 8.14 -9.33
N LEU A 5 0.10 7.21 -9.07
CA LEU A 5 1.36 7.50 -8.40
C LEU A 5 2.19 8.50 -9.22
N ASN A 6 2.25 8.31 -10.54
CA ASN A 6 2.93 9.24 -11.43
C ASN A 6 2.31 10.64 -11.39
N SER A 7 0.98 10.71 -11.33
CA SER A 7 0.27 11.99 -11.21
C SER A 7 0.58 12.71 -9.89
N MET A 8 0.94 11.95 -8.86
CA MET A 8 1.36 12.50 -7.57
C MET A 8 2.84 12.90 -7.53
N GLY A 9 3.57 12.64 -8.62
CA GLY A 9 4.99 12.98 -8.73
C GLY A 9 5.92 11.84 -8.32
N TRP A 10 5.41 10.62 -8.16
CA TRP A 10 6.20 9.46 -7.75
C TRP A 10 6.38 8.49 -8.91
N TYR A 11 7.61 8.01 -9.09
CA TYR A 11 8.00 7.20 -10.23
C TYR A 11 8.65 5.89 -9.81
N GLU A 12 8.49 4.86 -10.65
CA GLU A 12 9.04 3.53 -10.42
C GLU A 12 10.56 3.58 -10.28
N ASN A 13 11.08 2.76 -9.36
CA ASN A 13 12.50 2.62 -9.01
C ASN A 13 13.13 3.87 -8.39
N LYS A 14 12.37 4.96 -8.25
CA LYS A 14 12.79 6.15 -7.53
C LYS A 14 12.00 6.29 -6.23
N ASP A 15 10.69 6.31 -6.33
CA ASP A 15 9.80 6.54 -5.20
C ASP A 15 9.05 5.28 -4.82
N PHE A 16 8.74 4.43 -5.79
CA PHE A 16 8.09 3.14 -5.52
C PHE A 16 8.74 2.03 -6.34
N ILE A 17 8.57 0.80 -5.86
CA ILE A 17 9.05 -0.40 -6.53
C ILE A 17 7.94 -1.45 -6.53
N ARG A 18 7.87 -2.21 -7.63
CA ARG A 18 6.99 -3.38 -7.71
C ARG A 18 7.71 -4.59 -7.14
N GLN A 19 6.98 -5.38 -6.34
CA GLN A 19 7.46 -6.66 -5.82
C GLN A 19 8.82 -6.54 -5.10
N LEU A 20 8.88 -5.62 -4.13
CA LEU A 20 10.07 -5.51 -3.27
C LEU A 20 10.32 -6.84 -2.57
N PRO A 21 11.48 -7.50 -2.79
CA PRO A 21 11.75 -8.74 -2.10
C PRO A 21 12.04 -8.48 -0.62
N ILE A 22 11.23 -9.09 0.25
CA ILE A 22 11.44 -9.04 1.69
C ILE A 22 12.08 -10.35 2.12
N HIS A 23 13.20 -10.30 2.80
CA HIS A 23 13.85 -11.47 3.35
C HIS A 23 13.23 -11.80 4.72
N ALA A 24 12.40 -12.83 4.77
CA ALA A 24 11.67 -13.25 5.97
C ALA A 24 12.28 -14.55 6.53
N GLY A 25 13.56 -14.53 6.92
CA GLY A 25 14.25 -15.70 7.49
C GLY A 25 14.46 -16.85 6.50
N ARG A 26 15.37 -17.77 6.80
CA ARG A 26 15.66 -19.05 6.13
C ARG A 26 15.43 -19.12 4.61
N GLY A 27 15.78 -18.05 3.86
CA GLY A 27 15.67 -18.06 2.41
C GLY A 27 14.26 -17.83 1.87
N HIS A 28 13.26 -17.63 2.70
CA HIS A 28 11.93 -17.26 2.26
C HIS A 28 11.90 -15.80 1.84
N ARG A 29 11.33 -15.53 0.66
CA ARG A 29 11.12 -14.18 0.15
C ARG A 29 9.64 -13.94 -0.01
N ILE A 30 9.20 -12.75 0.38
CA ILE A 30 7.84 -12.29 0.24
C ILE A 30 7.88 -11.06 -0.66
N PHE A 31 6.89 -10.93 -1.55
CA PHE A 31 6.87 -9.86 -2.55
C PHE A 31 5.54 -9.09 -2.43
N PRO A 32 5.49 -7.96 -1.69
CA PRO A 32 4.34 -7.08 -1.78
C PRO A 32 4.25 -6.51 -3.20
N ASP A 33 3.02 -6.26 -3.68
CA ASP A 33 2.82 -5.79 -5.05
C ASP A 33 3.52 -4.47 -5.31
N TYR A 34 3.40 -3.50 -4.39
CA TYR A 34 4.10 -2.22 -4.47
C TYR A 34 4.57 -1.78 -3.09
N ALA A 35 5.72 -1.14 -3.07
CA ALA A 35 6.26 -0.47 -1.89
C ALA A 35 6.59 0.97 -2.27
N LEU A 36 5.96 1.94 -1.60
CA LEU A 36 6.15 3.36 -1.86
C LEU A 36 7.01 3.95 -0.74
N HIS A 37 7.90 4.86 -1.11
CA HIS A 37 8.91 5.44 -0.22
C HIS A 37 9.74 4.35 0.43
N TYR A 38 10.36 3.55 -0.43
CA TYR A 38 11.04 2.32 -0.04
C TYR A 38 12.55 2.49 0.15
N ASP A 39 13.11 1.55 0.90
CA ASP A 39 14.55 1.30 0.95
C ASP A 39 14.73 -0.20 0.74
N ASN A 40 15.51 -0.57 -0.28
CA ASN A 40 15.72 -1.97 -0.64
C ASN A 40 17.08 -2.51 -0.19
N LYS A 41 17.66 -1.93 0.87
CA LYS A 41 18.89 -2.42 1.43
C LYS A 41 18.74 -3.88 1.88
N PRO A 42 19.59 -4.81 1.41
CA PRO A 42 19.43 -6.23 1.73
C PRO A 42 19.29 -6.49 3.22
N ASP A 43 18.31 -7.33 3.59
CA ASP A 43 17.95 -7.71 4.96
C ASP A 43 17.45 -6.54 5.84
N GLU A 44 17.33 -5.34 5.29
CA GLU A 44 16.84 -4.15 5.98
C GLU A 44 15.82 -3.40 5.14
N GLU A 45 15.05 -4.12 4.33
CA GLU A 45 14.04 -3.53 3.45
C GLU A 45 12.97 -2.82 4.27
N LYS A 46 12.63 -1.60 3.85
CA LYS A 46 11.63 -0.75 4.49
C LYS A 46 10.76 -0.09 3.42
N ALA A 47 9.54 0.23 3.78
CA ALA A 47 8.67 1.05 2.95
C ALA A 47 7.63 1.74 3.82
N LYS A 48 7.45 3.04 3.63
CA LYS A 48 6.46 3.78 4.41
C LYS A 48 5.03 3.39 4.05
N VAL A 49 4.79 3.09 2.78
CA VAL A 49 3.48 2.68 2.27
C VAL A 49 3.59 1.34 1.58
N LEU A 50 2.76 0.40 2.01
CA LEU A 50 2.62 -0.92 1.39
C LEU A 50 1.34 -0.95 0.58
N ILE A 51 1.40 -1.45 -0.64
CA ILE A 51 0.23 -1.53 -1.52
C ILE A 51 0.06 -2.97 -2.00
N GLU A 52 -1.13 -3.52 -1.77
CA GLU A 52 -1.55 -4.81 -2.30
C GLU A 52 -2.65 -4.58 -3.34
N ALA A 53 -2.42 -5.03 -4.56
CA ALA A 53 -3.35 -4.90 -5.66
C ALA A 53 -4.03 -6.24 -5.92
N LYS A 54 -5.35 -6.24 -5.93
CA LYS A 54 -6.17 -7.42 -6.24
C LYS A 54 -6.98 -7.13 -7.50
N LEU A 55 -7.37 -8.17 -8.23
CA LEU A 55 -8.20 -7.98 -9.40
C LEU A 55 -9.59 -7.46 -8.98
N TYR A 56 -10.19 -8.11 -7.99
CA TYR A 56 -11.51 -7.77 -7.48
C TYR A 56 -11.71 -8.39 -6.09
N MET A 57 -12.01 -7.55 -5.12
CA MET A 57 -12.35 -8.01 -3.76
C MET A 57 -13.88 -8.07 -3.64
N LYS A 58 -14.44 -9.27 -3.77
CA LYS A 58 -15.88 -9.49 -3.91
C LYS A 58 -16.69 -9.20 -2.65
N ASN A 59 -16.12 -9.45 -1.47
CA ASN A 59 -16.83 -9.37 -0.22
C ASN A 59 -15.90 -8.96 0.93
N ASN A 60 -16.49 -8.74 2.10
CA ASN A 60 -15.73 -8.34 3.28
C ASN A 60 -14.69 -9.36 3.73
N GLN A 61 -14.95 -10.65 3.50
CA GLN A 61 -13.99 -11.70 3.85
C GLN A 61 -12.73 -11.60 3.01
N GLU A 62 -12.85 -11.38 1.71
CA GLU A 62 -11.69 -11.20 0.83
C GLU A 62 -10.90 -9.95 1.19
N ILE A 63 -11.60 -8.86 1.55
CA ILE A 63 -10.95 -7.62 2.00
C ILE A 63 -10.20 -7.88 3.30
N GLU A 64 -10.79 -8.59 4.26
CA GLU A 64 -10.14 -8.91 5.53
C GLU A 64 -8.91 -9.77 5.32
N GLU A 65 -8.98 -10.79 4.48
CA GLU A 65 -7.84 -11.65 4.15
C GLU A 65 -6.70 -10.85 3.53
N ALA A 66 -7.02 -9.97 2.59
CA ALA A 66 -6.02 -9.08 1.96
C ALA A 66 -5.40 -8.14 2.99
N PHE A 67 -6.21 -7.59 3.90
CA PHE A 67 -5.73 -6.72 4.98
C PHE A 67 -4.76 -7.46 5.91
N LEU A 68 -5.11 -8.67 6.33
CA LEU A 68 -4.26 -9.45 7.25
C LEU A 68 -2.92 -9.79 6.60
N GLN A 69 -2.92 -10.14 5.32
CA GLN A 69 -1.69 -10.39 4.57
C GLN A 69 -0.84 -9.12 4.48
N ALA A 70 -1.46 -8.00 4.10
CA ALA A 70 -0.78 -6.72 3.98
C ALA A 70 -0.22 -6.26 5.33
N ARG A 71 -0.95 -6.46 6.41
CA ARG A 71 -0.49 -6.11 7.76
C ARG A 71 0.76 -6.90 8.14
N SER A 72 0.83 -8.18 7.78
CA SER A 72 2.02 -8.99 8.03
C SER A 72 3.24 -8.43 7.31
N TYR A 73 3.06 -8.05 6.03
CA TYR A 73 4.14 -7.46 5.24
C TYR A 73 4.53 -6.08 5.78
N ALA A 74 3.55 -5.27 6.18
CA ALA A 74 3.79 -3.95 6.74
C ALA A 74 4.58 -4.02 8.05
N CYS A 75 4.37 -5.05 8.85
CA CYS A 75 5.16 -5.29 10.05
C CYS A 75 6.64 -5.48 9.72
N LEU A 76 6.93 -6.28 8.69
CA LEU A 76 8.31 -6.54 8.25
C LEU A 76 8.96 -5.30 7.65
N LEU A 77 8.21 -4.50 6.90
CA LEU A 77 8.70 -3.28 6.24
C LEU A 77 8.64 -2.03 7.13
N GLU A 78 8.09 -2.14 8.33
CA GLU A 78 7.83 -1.00 9.21
C GLU A 78 6.97 0.07 8.56
N SER A 79 6.00 -0.34 7.74
CA SER A 79 5.10 0.56 7.04
C SER A 79 4.10 1.21 7.99
N THR A 80 3.73 2.45 7.71
CA THR A 80 2.73 3.20 8.49
C THR A 80 1.41 3.39 7.76
N VAL A 81 1.37 3.04 6.47
CA VAL A 81 0.17 3.08 5.64
C VAL A 81 0.07 1.79 4.83
N ILE A 82 -1.11 1.22 4.79
CA ILE A 82 -1.45 0.10 3.92
C ILE A 82 -2.52 0.57 2.95
N ILE A 83 -2.35 0.23 1.67
CA ILE A 83 -3.38 0.42 0.66
C ILE A 83 -3.75 -0.94 0.08
N LEU A 84 -5.04 -1.26 0.10
CA LEU A 84 -5.60 -2.34 -0.69
C LEU A 84 -6.32 -1.71 -1.87
N CYS A 85 -6.05 -2.17 -3.08
CA CYS A 85 -6.76 -1.64 -4.25
C CYS A 85 -7.23 -2.76 -5.16
N ASP A 86 -8.34 -2.50 -5.82
CA ASP A 86 -8.84 -3.31 -6.92
C ASP A 86 -9.29 -2.38 -8.06
N LYS A 87 -9.97 -2.94 -9.06
CA LYS A 87 -10.39 -2.13 -10.22
C LYS A 87 -11.43 -1.05 -9.89
N ARG A 88 -12.02 -1.06 -8.68
CA ARG A 88 -13.07 -0.10 -8.27
C ARG A 88 -12.56 0.98 -7.35
N CYS A 89 -11.66 0.64 -6.42
CA CYS A 89 -11.34 1.54 -5.32
C CYS A 89 -9.98 1.28 -4.71
N LEU A 90 -9.55 2.24 -3.88
CA LEU A 90 -8.45 2.08 -2.94
C LEU A 90 -9.02 2.13 -1.53
N ILE A 91 -8.51 1.27 -0.66
CA ILE A 91 -8.83 1.31 0.77
C ILE A 91 -7.53 1.63 1.50
N VAL A 92 -7.51 2.74 2.22
CA VAL A 92 -6.31 3.26 2.87
C VAL A 92 -6.44 3.09 4.38
N TYR A 93 -5.49 2.38 4.97
CA TYR A 93 -5.38 2.18 6.42
C TYR A 93 -4.16 2.94 6.92
N GLU A 94 -4.36 3.82 7.89
CA GLU A 94 -3.26 4.53 8.55
C GLU A 94 -3.00 3.93 9.91
N LYS A 95 -1.73 3.63 10.19
CA LYS A 95 -1.33 3.11 11.50
C LYS A 95 -1.35 4.24 12.52
N LYS A 96 -1.94 3.97 13.68
CA LYS A 96 -1.74 4.78 14.90
C LYS A 96 -0.85 3.98 15.85
N ASP A 97 -1.41 3.33 16.85
CA ASP A 97 -0.64 2.37 17.66
C ASP A 97 -0.50 1.05 16.90
N SER A 98 -1.52 0.69 16.14
CA SER A 98 -1.57 -0.49 15.29
C SER A 98 -2.45 -0.21 14.08
N PHE A 99 -2.41 -1.13 13.10
CA PHE A 99 -3.38 -1.12 12.01
C PHE A 99 -4.68 -1.75 12.50
N ASP A 100 -5.80 -1.06 12.25
CA ASP A 100 -7.14 -1.50 12.62
C ASP A 100 -7.94 -1.72 11.34
N ARG A 101 -8.47 -2.94 11.16
CA ARG A 101 -9.27 -3.30 9.98
C ARG A 101 -10.56 -2.49 9.85
N ASP A 102 -11.03 -1.90 10.94
CA ASP A 102 -12.26 -1.09 10.95
C ASP A 102 -11.97 0.40 10.78
N ARG A 103 -10.70 0.79 10.75
CA ARG A 103 -10.30 2.19 10.60
C ARG A 103 -9.60 2.39 9.27
N TYR A 104 -10.38 2.79 8.26
CA TYR A 104 -9.90 3.01 6.91
C TYR A 104 -10.67 4.12 6.23
N LYS A 105 -10.11 4.62 5.12
CA LYS A 105 -10.78 5.52 4.18
C LYS A 105 -10.79 4.84 2.82
N LYS A 106 -11.98 4.74 2.21
CA LYS A 106 -12.14 4.17 0.88
C LYS A 106 -12.27 5.30 -0.14
N TYR A 107 -11.53 5.17 -1.23
CA TYR A 107 -11.59 6.09 -2.38
C TYR A 107 -11.95 5.29 -3.63
N TYR A 108 -13.03 5.69 -4.30
CA TYR A 108 -13.33 5.14 -5.63
C TYR A 108 -12.50 5.87 -6.66
N TRP A 109 -12.07 5.16 -7.72
CA TRP A 109 -11.19 5.77 -8.73
C TRP A 109 -11.78 7.05 -9.32
N GLY A 110 -13.10 7.07 -9.58
CA GLY A 110 -13.78 8.27 -10.11
C GLY A 110 -13.73 9.48 -9.19
N GLU A 111 -13.71 9.26 -7.86
CA GLU A 111 -13.60 10.34 -6.88
C GLU A 111 -12.25 11.05 -6.95
N LEU A 112 -11.20 10.35 -7.36
CA LEU A 112 -9.84 10.90 -7.41
C LEU A 112 -9.65 11.88 -8.57
N GLU A 113 -10.64 12.06 -9.43
CA GLU A 113 -10.66 13.12 -10.42
C GLU A 113 -10.95 14.48 -9.77
N ASN A 114 -11.55 14.48 -8.58
CA ASN A 114 -11.75 15.70 -7.78
C ASN A 114 -10.42 16.11 -7.14
N THR A 115 -10.00 17.35 -7.38
CA THR A 115 -8.71 17.86 -6.92
C THR A 115 -8.55 17.80 -5.41
N ASP A 116 -9.60 18.12 -4.65
CA ASP A 116 -9.55 18.11 -3.18
C ASP A 116 -9.36 16.70 -2.63
N ILE A 117 -10.07 15.72 -3.21
CA ILE A 117 -9.97 14.31 -2.81
C ILE A 117 -8.59 13.76 -3.20
N PHE A 118 -8.11 14.08 -4.39
CA PHE A 118 -6.78 13.71 -4.85
C PHE A 118 -5.69 14.24 -3.89
N ASN A 119 -5.79 15.49 -3.51
CA ASN A 119 -4.83 16.12 -2.59
C ASN A 119 -4.91 15.53 -1.18
N GLU A 120 -6.10 15.18 -0.71
CA GLU A 120 -6.26 14.48 0.57
C GLU A 120 -5.49 13.17 0.58
N LEU A 121 -5.66 12.35 -0.46
CA LEU A 121 -4.95 11.08 -0.58
C LEU A 121 -3.45 11.31 -0.70
N LYS A 122 -3.02 12.22 -1.56
CA LYS A 122 -1.60 12.52 -1.75
C LYS A 122 -0.94 12.93 -0.42
N ASN A 123 -1.61 13.75 0.38
CA ASN A 123 -1.09 14.18 1.67
C ASN A 123 -0.95 13.00 2.65
N LYS A 124 -1.87 12.06 2.63
CA LYS A 124 -1.77 10.85 3.47
C LYS A 124 -0.57 9.98 3.08
N LEU A 125 -0.22 9.97 1.81
CA LEU A 125 0.88 9.13 1.29
C LEU A 125 2.22 9.85 1.30
N ASN A 126 2.24 11.15 1.48
CA ASN A 126 3.46 11.95 1.48
C ASN A 126 4.04 12.05 2.90
N ILE A 127 4.56 10.94 3.38
CA ILE A 127 5.05 10.79 4.75
C ILE A 127 6.55 10.51 4.81
#